data_f879a2bc67834f98c9a5ca3becff9ed0
#
_entry.id   f879a2bc67834f98c9a5ca3becff9ed0
#
_cell.length_a   1.000
_cell.length_b   1.000
_cell.length_c   1.000
_cell.angle_alpha   90.00
_cell.angle_beta   90.00
_cell.angle_gamma   90.00
#
_symmetry.space_group_name_H-M   'P 1'
#
loop_
_entity.id
_entity.type
_entity.pdbx_description
1 polymer ?
#
loop_
_entity_poly.entity_id
_entity_poly.type
_entity_poly.pdbx_seq_one_letter_code
_entity_poly.pdbx_strand_id
1 'polypeptide(L)'
;MRARPFIKWAGGKRQILKHLVSSLGKFRNFHEPFLGGGALYFELYNKNMVNKAYLYDYNFELINTYSIVKNDVFSLINELKKPLYKNEKEAFYKIRSLEVNDNILSAARFIYLNRTAYNGLYRVNSHGRFNAPFGKYTHINLVDQEKLLLDSKALQTAELLACDFSEVNKYAKKDDLIYFDPPYQPLSKTSSFTGYTDKCFGENDQIRLAEVFKGLVAKGCNVMLSNSNTKLIHELYANYDIEEVYANRAINSKGSGRGKISELIIRSWKNKQIRLFRPQEQVISSISNR
;
A
#
# COMPACT_ATOMS: atom_id res chain seq x y z
N MET A 1 7.31 21.30 -5.22
CA MET A 1 7.18 19.82 -5.30
C MET A 1 6.13 19.30 -4.32
N ARG A 2 5.77 18.00 -4.36
CA ARG A 2 4.77 17.36 -3.48
C ARG A 2 5.39 16.15 -2.80
N ALA A 3 4.97 15.85 -1.57
CA ALA A 3 5.31 14.62 -0.88
C ALA A 3 4.77 13.40 -1.67
N ARG A 4 5.53 12.32 -1.73
CA ARG A 4 5.18 11.10 -2.49
C ARG A 4 6.00 9.91 -2.02
N PRO A 5 5.54 8.66 -2.23
CA PRO A 5 6.29 7.48 -1.81
C PRO A 5 7.78 7.56 -2.14
N PHE A 6 8.65 7.46 -1.13
CA PHE A 6 10.12 7.49 -1.30
C PHE A 6 10.72 6.11 -1.55
N ILE A 7 9.93 5.05 -1.38
CA ILE A 7 10.28 3.68 -1.71
C ILE A 7 9.40 3.15 -2.85
N LYS A 8 9.89 2.14 -3.54
CA LYS A 8 9.09 1.33 -4.46
C LYS A 8 8.42 0.22 -3.66
N TRP A 9 7.11 0.08 -3.80
CA TRP A 9 6.38 -0.99 -3.14
C TRP A 9 5.44 -1.65 -4.13
N ALA A 10 5.36 -2.99 -4.08
CA ALA A 10 4.47 -3.70 -5.00
C ALA A 10 3.00 -3.43 -4.64
N GLY A 11 2.13 -3.48 -5.62
CA GLY A 11 0.72 -3.13 -5.43
C GLY A 11 0.45 -1.61 -5.35
N GLY A 12 1.43 -0.76 -5.67
CA GLY A 12 1.27 0.71 -5.58
C GLY A 12 0.05 1.23 -6.33
N LYS A 13 -0.82 1.97 -5.65
CA LYS A 13 -2.16 2.39 -6.08
C LYS A 13 -2.22 3.60 -7.00
N ARG A 14 -1.11 4.04 -7.62
CA ARG A 14 -1.07 5.26 -8.43
C ARG A 14 -2.17 5.37 -9.49
N GLN A 15 -2.55 4.26 -10.11
CA GLN A 15 -3.54 4.25 -11.19
C GLN A 15 -4.96 4.49 -10.67
N ILE A 16 -5.28 4.01 -9.47
CA ILE A 16 -6.61 4.13 -8.88
C ILE A 16 -6.71 5.21 -7.79
N LEU A 17 -5.60 5.91 -7.46
CA LEU A 17 -5.60 6.95 -6.42
C LEU A 17 -6.67 8.02 -6.61
N LYS A 18 -6.83 8.54 -7.85
CA LYS A 18 -7.87 9.53 -8.14
C LYS A 18 -9.25 9.00 -7.80
N HIS A 19 -9.48 7.73 -8.13
CA HIS A 19 -10.74 7.04 -7.90
C HIS A 19 -10.99 6.82 -6.41
N LEU A 20 -9.97 6.35 -5.65
CA LEU A 20 -10.06 6.22 -4.20
C LEU A 20 -10.42 7.56 -3.56
N VAL A 21 -9.68 8.62 -3.89
CA VAL A 21 -9.85 9.95 -3.27
C VAL A 21 -11.18 10.59 -3.64
N SER A 22 -11.66 10.45 -4.90
CA SER A 22 -12.91 11.07 -5.34
C SER A 22 -14.15 10.54 -4.62
N SER A 23 -14.06 9.33 -4.04
CA SER A 23 -15.15 8.70 -3.30
C SER A 23 -15.18 9.05 -1.80
N LEU A 24 -14.18 9.79 -1.31
CA LEU A 24 -14.05 10.13 0.10
C LEU A 24 -14.89 11.34 0.47
N GLY A 25 -15.60 11.25 1.60
CA GLY A 25 -16.19 12.37 2.31
C GLY A 25 -15.23 12.98 3.32
N LYS A 26 -15.78 13.79 4.23
CA LYS A 26 -15.04 14.29 5.40
C LYS A 26 -14.82 13.15 6.39
N PHE A 27 -13.65 13.14 7.02
CA PHE A 27 -13.29 12.19 8.07
C PHE A 27 -12.45 12.92 9.13
N ARG A 28 -12.31 12.31 10.32
CA ARG A 28 -11.59 12.91 11.44
C ARG A 28 -10.09 12.62 11.38
N ASN A 29 -9.70 11.35 11.46
CA ASN A 29 -8.33 10.89 11.33
C ASN A 29 -8.24 9.84 10.22
N PHE A 30 -7.04 9.64 9.68
CA PHE A 30 -6.77 8.64 8.65
C PHE A 30 -5.97 7.47 9.23
N HIS A 31 -6.35 6.24 8.87
CA HIS A 31 -5.63 5.01 9.26
C HIS A 31 -5.31 4.19 8.01
N GLU A 32 -4.05 3.75 7.87
CA GLU A 32 -3.57 2.89 6.79
C GLU A 32 -2.83 1.68 7.37
N PRO A 33 -3.56 0.57 7.71
CA PRO A 33 -2.98 -0.60 8.38
C PRO A 33 -2.05 -1.48 7.53
N PHE A 34 -1.99 -1.24 6.23
CA PHE A 34 -1.04 -1.85 5.30
C PHE A 34 -0.33 -0.72 4.55
N LEU A 35 0.57 0.01 5.25
CA LEU A 35 1.18 1.23 4.76
C LEU A 35 1.93 1.03 3.44
N GLY A 36 2.77 0.00 3.35
CA GLY A 36 3.61 -0.24 2.19
C GLY A 36 4.32 1.03 1.71
N GLY A 37 4.00 1.50 0.51
CA GLY A 37 4.54 2.75 -0.05
C GLY A 37 3.84 4.02 0.42
N GLY A 38 2.74 3.96 1.16
CA GLY A 38 2.00 5.12 1.68
C GLY A 38 1.38 6.01 0.60
N ALA A 39 1.01 5.44 -0.55
CA ALA A 39 0.59 6.24 -1.70
C ALA A 39 -0.69 7.04 -1.43
N LEU A 40 -1.66 6.46 -0.73
CA LEU A 40 -2.90 7.16 -0.38
C LEU A 40 -2.65 8.22 0.69
N TYR A 41 -1.88 7.90 1.74
CA TYR A 41 -1.51 8.86 2.77
C TYR A 41 -0.89 10.14 2.18
N PHE A 42 0.16 10.02 1.34
CA PHE A 42 0.82 11.18 0.74
C PHE A 42 -0.12 11.98 -0.18
N GLU A 43 -1.00 11.31 -0.92
CA GLU A 43 -1.99 12.01 -1.75
C GLU A 43 -3.00 12.79 -0.91
N LEU A 44 -3.51 12.20 0.17
CA LEU A 44 -4.42 12.88 1.09
C LEU A 44 -3.75 14.06 1.81
N TYR A 45 -2.49 13.89 2.25
CA TYR A 45 -1.69 14.96 2.82
C TYR A 45 -1.54 16.15 1.85
N ASN A 46 -1.16 15.88 0.61
CA ASN A 46 -0.99 16.92 -0.42
C ASN A 46 -2.30 17.68 -0.75
N LYS A 47 -3.44 17.06 -0.48
CA LYS A 47 -4.77 17.66 -0.65
C LYS A 47 -5.29 18.35 0.61
N ASN A 48 -4.48 18.44 1.67
CA ASN A 48 -4.86 18.97 2.97
C ASN A 48 -6.10 18.27 3.58
N MET A 49 -6.26 16.96 3.31
CA MET A 49 -7.35 16.15 3.83
C MET A 49 -7.01 15.44 5.14
N VAL A 50 -5.73 15.41 5.54
CA VAL A 50 -5.23 14.73 6.73
C VAL A 50 -4.65 15.73 7.72
N ASN A 51 -5.24 15.79 8.93
CA ASN A 51 -4.68 16.50 10.08
C ASN A 51 -3.85 15.56 10.96
N LYS A 52 -4.33 14.31 11.16
CA LYS A 52 -3.65 13.26 11.90
C LYS A 52 -3.85 11.93 11.17
N ALA A 53 -2.75 11.17 11.05
CA ALA A 53 -2.77 9.82 10.51
C ALA A 53 -2.17 8.81 11.49
N TYR A 54 -2.59 7.56 11.37
CA TYR A 54 -2.00 6.39 11.99
C TYR A 54 -1.63 5.42 10.86
N LEU A 55 -0.34 5.19 10.70
CA LEU A 55 0.22 4.39 9.62
C LEU A 55 0.86 3.13 10.20
N TYR A 56 0.38 1.98 9.77
CA TYR A 56 0.80 0.71 10.34
C TYR A 56 1.35 -0.19 9.24
N ASP A 57 2.31 -1.01 9.60
CA ASP A 57 2.74 -2.13 8.77
C ASP A 57 3.31 -3.22 9.67
N TYR A 58 3.16 -4.48 9.26
CA TYR A 58 3.76 -5.60 9.97
C TYR A 58 5.29 -5.63 9.81
N ASN A 59 5.80 -5.02 8.74
CA ASN A 59 7.22 -4.95 8.43
C ASN A 59 7.93 -3.90 9.29
N PHE A 60 8.64 -4.35 10.32
CA PHE A 60 9.40 -3.50 11.23
C PHE A 60 10.46 -2.64 10.51
N GLU A 61 11.23 -3.21 9.54
CA GLU A 61 12.27 -2.46 8.81
C GLU A 61 11.64 -1.32 7.99
N LEU A 62 10.44 -1.55 7.43
CA LEU A 62 9.68 -0.53 6.73
C LEU A 62 9.30 0.61 7.67
N ILE A 63 8.68 0.31 8.81
CA ILE A 63 8.25 1.32 9.80
C ILE A 63 9.45 2.05 10.40
N ASN A 64 10.56 1.34 10.70
CA ASN A 64 11.81 1.98 11.09
C ASN A 64 12.27 2.99 10.03
N THR A 65 12.25 2.61 8.76
CA THR A 65 12.65 3.50 7.66
C THR A 65 11.77 4.76 7.59
N TYR A 66 10.46 4.62 7.72
CA TYR A 66 9.53 5.76 7.82
C TYR A 66 9.81 6.63 9.06
N SER A 67 10.13 6.00 10.19
CA SER A 67 10.43 6.69 11.45
C SER A 67 11.70 7.51 11.35
N ILE A 68 12.74 7.00 10.69
CA ILE A 68 13.98 7.74 10.46
C ILE A 68 13.76 8.89 9.45
N VAL A 69 12.99 8.67 8.38
CA VAL A 69 12.60 9.78 7.47
C VAL A 69 11.81 10.85 8.22
N LYS A 70 10.93 10.47 9.14
CA LYS A 70 10.17 11.42 9.96
C LYS A 70 11.04 12.22 10.92
N ASN A 71 11.90 11.54 11.68
CA ASN A 71 12.52 12.10 12.88
C ASN A 71 13.99 12.52 12.68
N ASP A 72 14.71 11.91 11.74
CA ASP A 72 16.16 12.14 11.53
C ASP A 72 16.55 12.03 10.04
N VAL A 73 15.82 12.74 9.21
CA VAL A 73 16.02 12.71 7.75
C VAL A 73 17.41 13.18 7.31
N PHE A 74 18.03 14.12 8.05
CA PHE A 74 19.36 14.65 7.70
C PHE A 74 20.44 13.59 7.92
N SER A 75 20.42 12.87 9.03
CA SER A 75 21.36 11.78 9.28
C SER A 75 21.21 10.66 8.25
N LEU A 76 19.97 10.33 7.87
CA LEU A 76 19.70 9.38 6.80
C LEU A 76 20.24 9.82 5.44
N ILE A 77 20.05 11.09 5.06
CA ILE A 77 20.57 11.65 3.83
C ILE A 77 22.11 11.60 3.81
N ASN A 78 22.75 11.97 4.93
CA ASN A 78 24.20 11.92 5.05
C ASN A 78 24.73 10.48 4.99
N GLU A 79 24.05 9.53 5.62
CA GLU A 79 24.37 8.11 5.52
C GLU A 79 24.31 7.61 4.08
N LEU A 80 23.21 7.86 3.38
CA LEU A 80 22.99 7.41 2.00
C LEU A 80 23.97 8.03 0.98
N LYS A 81 24.62 9.17 1.31
CA LYS A 81 25.66 9.79 0.47
C LYS A 81 27.03 9.15 0.61
N LYS A 82 27.24 8.24 1.56
CA LYS A 82 28.53 7.59 1.77
C LYS A 82 28.93 6.73 0.56
N PRO A 83 30.24 6.64 0.25
CA PRO A 83 30.75 5.91 -0.93
C PRO A 83 30.43 4.42 -0.96
N LEU A 84 30.02 3.82 0.18
CA LEU A 84 29.66 2.39 0.25
C LEU A 84 28.36 2.08 -0.50
N TYR A 85 27.45 3.03 -0.69
CA TYR A 85 26.15 2.84 -1.35
C TYR A 85 26.22 3.01 -2.86
N LYS A 86 27.14 2.30 -3.52
CA LYS A 86 27.31 2.34 -4.98
C LYS A 86 26.31 1.44 -5.69
N ASN A 87 25.89 1.86 -6.90
CA ASN A 87 25.06 1.02 -7.77
C ASN A 87 25.89 -0.04 -8.50
N GLU A 88 26.56 -0.88 -7.75
CA GLU A 88 27.45 -1.94 -8.21
C GLU A 88 27.05 -3.29 -7.62
N LYS A 89 27.28 -4.36 -8.36
CA LYS A 89 26.86 -5.70 -7.94
C LYS A 89 27.54 -6.15 -6.64
N GLU A 90 28.82 -5.91 -6.50
CA GLU A 90 29.62 -6.25 -5.31
C GLU A 90 29.15 -5.48 -4.07
N ALA A 91 28.96 -4.17 -4.21
CA ALA A 91 28.43 -3.31 -3.15
C ALA A 91 27.02 -3.77 -2.73
N PHE A 92 26.15 -4.08 -3.70
CA PHE A 92 24.81 -4.57 -3.41
C PHE A 92 24.80 -5.83 -2.57
N TYR A 93 25.57 -6.86 -2.95
CA TYR A 93 25.58 -8.12 -2.20
C TYR A 93 26.25 -7.97 -0.84
N LYS A 94 27.28 -7.13 -0.72
CA LYS A 94 27.92 -6.79 0.55
C LYS A 94 26.91 -6.13 1.51
N ILE A 95 26.21 -5.09 1.06
CA ILE A 95 25.20 -4.38 1.88
C ILE A 95 24.01 -5.31 2.18
N ARG A 96 23.59 -6.15 1.24
CA ARG A 96 22.51 -7.12 1.46
C ARG A 96 22.80 -8.10 2.58
N SER A 97 24.06 -8.55 2.71
CA SER A 97 24.49 -9.51 3.75
C SER A 97 24.73 -8.88 5.13
N LEU A 98 24.74 -7.54 5.24
CA LEU A 98 24.99 -6.89 6.51
C LEU A 98 23.86 -7.18 7.51
N GLU A 99 24.22 -7.54 8.71
CA GLU A 99 23.35 -7.50 9.89
C GLU A 99 23.54 -6.15 10.56
N VAL A 100 22.46 -5.39 10.69
CA VAL A 100 22.53 -3.99 11.15
C VAL A 100 21.59 -3.81 12.33
N ASN A 101 22.12 -3.34 13.45
CA ASN A 101 21.37 -3.06 14.67
C ASN A 101 21.08 -1.56 14.86
N ASP A 102 21.78 -0.69 14.12
CA ASP A 102 21.54 0.75 14.15
C ASP A 102 20.36 1.14 13.25
N ASN A 103 19.45 1.96 13.75
CA ASN A 103 18.21 2.30 13.08
C ASN A 103 18.43 3.14 11.79
N ILE A 104 19.42 4.06 11.79
CA ILE A 104 19.74 4.89 10.62
C ILE A 104 20.39 4.04 9.53
N LEU A 105 21.36 3.19 9.91
CA LEU A 105 22.00 2.27 8.98
C LEU A 105 21.01 1.26 8.42
N SER A 106 20.07 0.76 9.22
CA SER A 106 18.99 -0.12 8.79
C SER A 106 18.09 0.59 7.76
N ALA A 107 17.68 1.82 8.02
CA ALA A 107 16.86 2.61 7.10
C ALA A 107 17.60 2.92 5.79
N ALA A 108 18.89 3.28 5.86
CA ALA A 108 19.73 3.52 4.67
C ALA A 108 19.90 2.24 3.85
N ARG A 109 20.21 1.11 4.50
CA ARG A 109 20.27 -0.21 3.87
C ARG A 109 18.94 -0.56 3.18
N PHE A 110 17.81 -0.36 3.84
CA PHE A 110 16.48 -0.62 3.30
C PHE A 110 16.22 0.18 2.02
N ILE A 111 16.45 1.51 2.05
CA ILE A 111 16.26 2.39 0.88
C ILE A 111 17.20 1.98 -0.25
N TYR A 112 18.48 1.74 0.06
CA TYR A 112 19.46 1.33 -0.93
C TYR A 112 19.05 0.02 -1.62
N LEU A 113 18.72 -1.02 -0.87
CA LEU A 113 18.31 -2.31 -1.41
C LEU A 113 17.02 -2.18 -2.22
N ASN A 114 16.04 -1.44 -1.74
CA ASN A 114 14.79 -1.19 -2.48
C ASN A 114 15.03 -0.47 -3.81
N ARG A 115 15.98 0.47 -3.86
CA ARG A 115 16.31 1.23 -5.08
C ARG A 115 17.14 0.44 -6.09
N THR A 116 18.01 -0.45 -5.62
CA THR A 116 18.98 -1.18 -6.43
C THR A 116 18.57 -2.61 -6.76
N ALA A 117 17.61 -3.20 -6.05
CA ALA A 117 17.09 -4.52 -6.33
C ALA A 117 16.26 -4.58 -7.62
N TYR A 118 16.21 -5.75 -8.23
CA TYR A 118 15.43 -6.02 -9.44
C TYR A 118 13.96 -5.64 -9.26
N ASN A 119 13.45 -4.78 -10.13
CA ASN A 119 12.12 -4.16 -10.10
C ASN A 119 11.75 -3.44 -8.80
N GLY A 120 12.73 -3.11 -7.95
CA GLY A 120 12.48 -2.51 -6.64
C GLY A 120 11.70 -3.43 -5.70
N LEU A 121 11.84 -4.74 -5.88
CA LEU A 121 11.15 -5.72 -5.06
C LEU A 121 11.77 -5.76 -3.65
N TYR A 122 10.93 -5.61 -2.63
CA TYR A 122 11.27 -6.06 -1.29
C TYR A 122 10.80 -7.51 -1.14
N ARG A 123 11.72 -8.42 -0.88
CA ARG A 123 11.43 -9.82 -0.65
C ARG A 123 12.39 -10.38 0.39
N VAL A 124 11.86 -11.16 1.32
CA VAL A 124 12.64 -11.88 2.35
C VAL A 124 12.51 -13.39 2.16
N ASN A 125 13.49 -14.13 2.66
CA ASN A 125 13.43 -15.59 2.77
C ASN A 125 12.69 -16.00 4.06
N SER A 126 12.55 -17.31 4.31
CA SER A 126 11.93 -17.87 5.53
C SER A 126 12.60 -17.47 6.83
N HIS A 127 13.82 -16.89 6.79
CA HIS A 127 14.56 -16.38 7.95
C HIS A 127 14.42 -14.86 8.09
N GLY A 128 13.49 -14.20 7.35
CA GLY A 128 13.32 -12.76 7.36
C GLY A 128 14.43 -11.95 6.67
N ARG A 129 15.43 -12.60 6.02
CA ARG A 129 16.55 -11.92 5.38
C ARG A 129 16.19 -11.50 3.95
N PHE A 130 16.50 -10.26 3.59
CA PHE A 130 16.30 -9.72 2.23
C PHE A 130 16.98 -10.60 1.18
N ASN A 131 16.25 -11.04 0.13
CA ASN A 131 16.75 -12.00 -0.86
C ASN A 131 16.47 -11.64 -2.33
N ALA A 132 15.99 -10.41 -2.62
CA ALA A 132 15.86 -9.97 -4.01
C ALA A 132 17.24 -9.83 -4.67
N PRO A 133 17.37 -10.11 -6.00
CA PRO A 133 18.61 -9.96 -6.73
C PRO A 133 18.90 -8.50 -7.11
N PHE A 134 20.15 -8.21 -7.49
CA PHE A 134 20.55 -6.91 -8.02
C PHE A 134 19.84 -6.57 -9.33
N GLY A 135 19.37 -5.32 -9.46
CA GLY A 135 18.50 -4.88 -10.56
C GLY A 135 19.23 -4.47 -11.84
N LYS A 136 20.57 -4.32 -11.82
CA LYS A 136 21.40 -3.91 -12.97
C LYS A 136 20.96 -2.62 -13.65
N TYR A 137 20.47 -1.64 -12.88
CA TYR A 137 20.09 -0.33 -13.42
C TYR A 137 21.34 0.47 -13.82
N THR A 138 21.27 1.18 -14.94
CA THR A 138 22.36 2.07 -15.39
C THR A 138 22.40 3.38 -14.58
N HIS A 139 21.21 3.89 -14.23
CA HIS A 139 21.10 5.12 -13.46
C HIS A 139 20.10 4.94 -12.32
N ILE A 140 20.52 5.29 -11.11
CA ILE A 140 19.66 5.38 -9.93
C ILE A 140 19.86 6.73 -9.25
N ASN A 141 18.76 7.38 -8.92
CA ASN A 141 18.78 8.45 -7.93
C ASN A 141 18.55 7.81 -6.56
N LEU A 142 19.63 7.53 -5.84
CA LEU A 142 19.54 6.92 -4.50
C LEU A 142 19.03 7.95 -3.48
N VAL A 143 19.48 9.19 -3.57
CA VAL A 143 19.18 10.28 -2.63
C VAL A 143 18.52 11.44 -3.35
N ASP A 144 17.19 11.47 -3.31
CA ASP A 144 16.40 12.64 -3.67
C ASP A 144 16.18 13.45 -2.39
N GLN A 145 17.15 14.31 -2.04
CA GLN A 145 17.16 15.03 -0.77
C GLN A 145 15.94 15.92 -0.60
N GLU A 146 15.56 16.69 -1.63
CA GLU A 146 14.39 17.57 -1.57
C GLU A 146 13.11 16.79 -1.31
N LYS A 147 12.96 15.65 -1.99
CA LYS A 147 11.84 14.77 -1.80
C LYS A 147 11.78 14.18 -0.38
N LEU A 148 12.90 13.69 0.16
CA LEU A 148 12.95 13.13 1.51
C LEU A 148 12.57 14.18 2.56
N LEU A 149 12.98 15.45 2.38
CA LEU A 149 12.60 16.56 3.26
C LEU A 149 11.10 16.86 3.19
N LEU A 150 10.49 16.83 2.01
CA LEU A 150 9.04 16.99 1.85
C LEU A 150 8.27 15.83 2.47
N ASP A 151 8.76 14.59 2.31
CA ASP A 151 8.16 13.41 2.90
C ASP A 151 8.30 13.43 4.43
N SER A 152 9.45 13.86 4.97
CA SER A 152 9.65 14.08 6.41
C SER A 152 8.64 15.08 6.98
N LYS A 153 8.43 16.21 6.29
CA LYS A 153 7.43 17.21 6.68
C LYS A 153 6.02 16.61 6.70
N ALA A 154 5.65 15.84 5.69
CA ALA A 154 4.36 15.17 5.64
C ALA A 154 4.18 14.22 6.84
N LEU A 155 5.18 13.41 7.13
CA LEU A 155 5.14 12.41 8.18
C LEU A 155 5.00 12.99 9.60
N GLN A 156 5.21 14.32 9.80
CA GLN A 156 4.96 14.95 11.10
C GLN A 156 3.49 14.85 11.53
N THR A 157 2.55 14.67 10.59
CA THR A 157 1.13 14.45 10.90
C THR A 157 0.79 13.00 11.23
N ALA A 158 1.75 12.06 11.15
CA ALA A 158 1.52 10.62 11.26
C ALA A 158 2.13 10.02 12.52
N GLU A 159 1.41 9.10 13.15
CA GLU A 159 1.95 8.10 14.07
C GLU A 159 2.28 6.82 13.30
N LEU A 160 3.45 6.24 13.56
CA LEU A 160 4.00 5.08 12.85
C LEU A 160 4.05 3.89 13.80
N LEU A 161 3.46 2.76 13.40
CA LEU A 161 3.23 1.60 14.26
C LEU A 161 3.64 0.32 13.53
N ALA A 162 4.66 -0.37 14.06
CA ALA A 162 5.07 -1.69 13.56
C ALA A 162 4.23 -2.77 14.27
N CYS A 163 3.11 -3.17 13.65
CA CYS A 163 2.18 -4.10 14.28
C CYS A 163 1.25 -4.77 13.27
N ASP A 164 0.46 -5.73 13.75
CA ASP A 164 -0.59 -6.38 12.97
C ASP A 164 -1.72 -5.38 12.61
N PHE A 165 -2.36 -5.58 11.47
CA PHE A 165 -3.44 -4.71 10.99
C PHE A 165 -4.63 -4.61 11.95
N SER A 166 -4.87 -5.63 12.78
CA SER A 166 -5.97 -5.64 13.74
C SER A 166 -5.80 -4.63 14.89
N GLU A 167 -4.57 -4.16 15.12
CA GLU A 167 -4.28 -3.14 16.12
C GLU A 167 -4.97 -1.80 15.83
N VAL A 168 -5.40 -1.56 14.59
CA VAL A 168 -6.22 -0.39 14.23
C VAL A 168 -7.46 -0.26 15.13
N ASN A 169 -8.01 -1.38 15.62
CA ASN A 169 -9.16 -1.37 16.53
C ASN A 169 -8.92 -0.61 17.83
N LYS A 170 -7.66 -0.52 18.29
CA LYS A 170 -7.31 0.20 19.53
C LYS A 170 -7.34 1.72 19.35
N TYR A 171 -7.00 2.20 18.16
CA TYR A 171 -6.81 3.62 17.88
C TYR A 171 -7.99 4.25 17.14
N ALA A 172 -8.65 3.50 16.25
CA ALA A 172 -9.74 4.00 15.43
C ALA A 172 -10.98 4.36 16.27
N LYS A 173 -11.59 5.50 15.96
CA LYS A 173 -12.78 6.02 16.59
C LYS A 173 -13.82 6.40 15.54
N LYS A 174 -15.05 6.64 15.97
CA LYS A 174 -16.13 7.10 15.10
C LYS A 174 -15.66 8.23 14.19
N ASP A 175 -16.11 8.23 12.95
CA ASP A 175 -15.82 9.20 11.88
C ASP A 175 -14.35 9.19 11.39
N ASP A 176 -13.49 8.24 11.83
CA ASP A 176 -12.19 8.02 11.23
C ASP A 176 -12.33 7.30 9.87
N LEU A 177 -11.40 7.57 8.96
CA LEU A 177 -11.26 6.84 7.69
C LEU A 177 -10.19 5.77 7.83
N ILE A 178 -10.55 4.52 7.55
CA ILE A 178 -9.61 3.40 7.50
C ILE A 178 -9.51 2.88 6.08
N TYR A 179 -8.28 2.78 5.56
CA TYR A 179 -8.02 2.19 4.26
C TYR A 179 -7.15 0.94 4.39
N PHE A 180 -7.68 -0.19 3.96
CA PHE A 180 -6.97 -1.46 3.89
C PHE A 180 -6.50 -1.74 2.46
N ASP A 181 -5.21 -1.99 2.30
CA ASP A 181 -4.58 -2.48 1.06
C ASP A 181 -3.76 -3.75 1.36
N PRO A 182 -4.42 -4.86 1.74
CA PRO A 182 -3.75 -6.08 2.13
C PRO A 182 -3.05 -6.74 0.95
N PRO A 183 -2.17 -7.72 1.17
CA PRO A 183 -1.80 -8.65 0.14
C PRO A 183 -3.06 -9.28 -0.47
N TYR A 184 -3.17 -9.19 -1.82
CA TYR A 184 -4.40 -9.59 -2.50
C TYR A 184 -4.62 -11.09 -2.50
N GLN A 185 -5.88 -11.51 -2.42
CA GLN A 185 -6.28 -12.90 -2.61
C GLN A 185 -5.81 -13.38 -4.00
N PRO A 186 -5.05 -14.50 -4.10
CA PRO A 186 -4.60 -15.02 -5.38
C PRO A 186 -5.77 -15.38 -6.31
N LEU A 187 -5.66 -15.00 -7.59
CA LEU A 187 -6.67 -15.34 -8.61
C LEU A 187 -6.67 -16.84 -8.99
N SER A 188 -5.59 -17.56 -8.69
CA SER A 188 -5.47 -19.00 -8.90
C SER A 188 -4.50 -19.61 -7.89
N LYS A 189 -4.60 -20.93 -7.65
CA LYS A 189 -3.71 -21.68 -6.74
C LYS A 189 -2.24 -21.61 -7.15
N THR A 190 -1.94 -21.35 -8.41
CA THR A 190 -0.57 -21.22 -8.96
C THR A 190 -0.02 -19.80 -8.88
N SER A 191 -0.82 -18.78 -8.56
CA SER A 191 -0.41 -17.38 -8.46
C SER A 191 0.00 -16.95 -7.04
N SER A 192 0.16 -17.87 -6.10
CA SER A 192 0.40 -17.65 -4.67
C SER A 192 1.81 -17.18 -4.28
N PHE A 193 2.56 -16.52 -5.20
CA PHE A 193 3.88 -15.96 -4.89
C PHE A 193 3.79 -14.50 -4.39
N THR A 194 3.35 -14.30 -3.15
CA THR A 194 3.34 -12.99 -2.48
C THR A 194 4.11 -13.02 -1.15
N GLY A 195 5.36 -13.51 -1.17
CA GLY A 195 6.24 -13.50 0.00
C GLY A 195 6.84 -12.12 0.28
N TYR A 196 6.08 -11.18 0.80
CA TYR A 196 6.58 -9.88 1.33
C TYR A 196 6.95 -9.95 2.81
N THR A 197 6.50 -11.00 3.49
CA THR A 197 6.82 -11.33 4.89
C THR A 197 7.05 -12.83 4.99
N ASP A 198 7.70 -13.29 6.02
CA ASP A 198 7.89 -14.70 6.41
C ASP A 198 6.56 -15.45 6.63
N LYS A 199 5.45 -14.73 6.82
CA LYS A 199 4.09 -15.29 6.87
C LYS A 199 3.31 -14.88 5.63
N CYS A 200 2.88 -15.87 4.83
CA CYS A 200 1.97 -15.63 3.72
C CYS A 200 0.60 -15.17 4.25
N PHE A 201 0.11 -14.02 3.74
CA PHE A 201 -1.25 -13.56 4.02
C PHE A 201 -2.24 -14.46 3.24
N GLY A 202 -2.91 -15.36 3.95
CA GLY A 202 -3.75 -16.40 3.38
C GLY A 202 -5.25 -16.14 3.52
N GLU A 203 -6.04 -17.16 3.18
CA GLU A 203 -7.51 -17.09 3.25
C GLU A 203 -8.01 -16.79 4.68
N ASN A 204 -7.41 -17.41 5.69
CA ASN A 204 -7.75 -17.14 7.10
C ASN A 204 -7.48 -15.68 7.49
N ASP A 205 -6.44 -15.05 6.93
CA ASP A 205 -6.15 -13.65 7.17
C ASP A 205 -7.15 -12.74 6.45
N GLN A 206 -7.64 -13.13 5.26
CA GLN A 206 -8.73 -12.42 4.58
C GLN A 206 -10.03 -12.47 5.39
N ILE A 207 -10.37 -13.63 5.98
CA ILE A 207 -11.53 -13.79 6.86
C ILE A 207 -11.37 -12.90 8.11
N ARG A 208 -10.23 -12.98 8.79
CA ARG A 208 -9.93 -12.14 9.95
C ARG A 208 -9.99 -10.64 9.62
N LEU A 209 -9.51 -10.24 8.45
CA LEU A 209 -9.59 -8.86 7.98
C LEU A 209 -11.05 -8.41 7.77
N ALA A 210 -11.90 -9.28 7.24
CA ALA A 210 -13.33 -8.98 7.08
C ALA A 210 -14.03 -8.79 8.43
N GLU A 211 -13.65 -9.54 9.46
CA GLU A 211 -14.16 -9.36 10.83
C GLU A 211 -13.71 -8.01 11.42
N VAL A 212 -12.43 -7.64 11.24
CA VAL A 212 -11.91 -6.31 11.66
C VAL A 212 -12.65 -5.19 10.92
N PHE A 213 -12.84 -5.32 9.61
CA PHE A 213 -13.60 -4.37 8.80
C PHE A 213 -15.02 -4.17 9.38
N LYS A 214 -15.75 -5.28 9.60
CA LYS A 214 -17.11 -5.25 10.19
C LYS A 214 -17.13 -4.58 11.55
N GLY A 215 -16.19 -4.89 12.43
CA GLY A 215 -16.06 -4.29 13.76
C GLY A 215 -15.85 -2.78 13.71
N LEU A 216 -15.00 -2.30 12.80
CA LEU A 216 -14.76 -0.86 12.59
C LEU A 216 -16.00 -0.15 12.06
N VAL A 217 -16.74 -0.78 11.13
CA VAL A 217 -18.01 -0.23 10.64
C VAL A 217 -19.04 -0.11 11.78
N ALA A 218 -19.17 -1.14 12.62
CA ALA A 218 -20.05 -1.10 13.80
C ALA A 218 -19.63 0.00 14.80
N LYS A 219 -18.34 0.34 14.86
CA LYS A 219 -17.79 1.44 15.67
C LYS A 219 -18.08 2.83 15.08
N GLY A 220 -18.67 2.90 13.87
CA GLY A 220 -19.01 4.15 13.19
C GLY A 220 -17.85 4.74 12.38
N CYS A 221 -16.86 3.95 12.02
CA CYS A 221 -15.77 4.35 11.12
C CYS A 221 -16.20 4.28 9.66
N ASN A 222 -15.56 5.08 8.81
CA ASN A 222 -15.61 4.96 7.36
C ASN A 222 -14.51 3.98 6.92
N VAL A 223 -14.87 2.81 6.42
CA VAL A 223 -13.89 1.77 6.08
C VAL A 223 -13.88 1.51 4.58
N MET A 224 -12.70 1.52 3.98
CA MET A 224 -12.47 1.22 2.57
C MET A 224 -11.38 0.15 2.44
N LEU A 225 -11.53 -0.75 1.47
CA LEU A 225 -10.59 -1.84 1.22
C LEU A 225 -10.42 -2.05 -0.28
N SER A 226 -9.18 -2.31 -0.71
CA SER A 226 -8.86 -2.79 -2.07
C SER A 226 -8.50 -4.27 -2.03
N ASN A 227 -8.97 -5.06 -3.03
CA ASN A 227 -8.58 -6.46 -3.16
C ASN A 227 -8.76 -6.96 -4.61
N SER A 228 -8.36 -8.20 -4.88
CA SER A 228 -8.63 -8.88 -6.15
C SER A 228 -10.10 -9.23 -6.32
N ASN A 229 -10.55 -9.28 -7.58
CA ASN A 229 -11.91 -9.72 -7.92
C ASN A 229 -11.99 -11.26 -7.87
N THR A 230 -12.29 -11.80 -6.69
CA THR A 230 -12.45 -13.24 -6.43
C THR A 230 -13.77 -13.53 -5.72
N LYS A 231 -14.26 -14.78 -5.87
CA LYS A 231 -15.49 -15.23 -5.23
C LYS A 231 -15.44 -15.04 -3.71
N LEU A 232 -14.33 -15.43 -3.08
CA LEU A 232 -14.13 -15.27 -1.64
C LEU A 232 -14.33 -13.82 -1.19
N ILE A 233 -13.71 -12.85 -1.88
CA ILE A 233 -13.82 -11.44 -1.51
C ILE A 233 -15.25 -10.93 -1.68
N HIS A 234 -15.95 -11.32 -2.75
CA HIS A 234 -17.39 -11.00 -2.89
C HIS A 234 -18.24 -11.56 -1.77
N GLU A 235 -17.97 -12.79 -1.33
CA GLU A 235 -18.71 -13.44 -0.23
C GLU A 235 -18.46 -12.75 1.11
N LEU A 236 -17.19 -12.46 1.43
CA LEU A 236 -16.80 -11.81 2.69
C LEU A 236 -17.39 -10.39 2.85
N TYR A 237 -17.55 -9.67 1.75
CA TYR A 237 -17.98 -8.27 1.76
C TYR A 237 -19.33 -8.02 1.07
N ALA A 238 -20.17 -9.06 0.92
CA ALA A 238 -21.45 -8.99 0.18
C ALA A 238 -22.43 -7.92 0.68
N ASN A 239 -22.34 -7.52 1.95
CA ASN A 239 -23.21 -6.51 2.56
C ASN A 239 -22.73 -5.06 2.37
N TYR A 240 -21.63 -4.85 1.65
CA TYR A 240 -21.01 -3.54 1.46
C TYR A 240 -21.08 -3.06 0.01
N ASP A 241 -20.68 -1.83 -0.23
CA ASP A 241 -20.60 -1.26 -1.58
C ASP A 241 -19.35 -1.78 -2.27
N ILE A 242 -19.51 -2.64 -3.27
CA ILE A 242 -18.43 -3.25 -4.05
C ILE A 242 -18.40 -2.60 -5.44
N GLU A 243 -17.28 -2.00 -5.79
CA GLU A 243 -17.03 -1.41 -7.09
C GLU A 243 -15.87 -2.11 -7.77
N GLU A 244 -16.06 -2.51 -9.02
CA GLU A 244 -15.01 -3.07 -9.86
C GLU A 244 -14.28 -1.96 -10.61
N VAL A 245 -12.95 -1.90 -10.47
CA VAL A 245 -12.10 -0.95 -11.17
C VAL A 245 -11.04 -1.68 -11.99
N TYR A 246 -10.61 -1.08 -13.09
CA TYR A 246 -9.64 -1.68 -13.99
C TYR A 246 -8.29 -0.97 -13.87
N ALA A 247 -7.25 -1.71 -13.50
CA ALA A 247 -5.87 -1.23 -13.46
C ALA A 247 -5.02 -1.95 -14.52
N ASN A 248 -4.07 -1.23 -15.12
CA ASN A 248 -3.11 -1.84 -16.04
C ASN A 248 -2.03 -2.57 -15.25
N ARG A 249 -1.75 -3.82 -15.60
CA ARG A 249 -0.62 -4.56 -15.03
C ARG A 249 0.71 -3.92 -15.44
N ALA A 250 1.41 -3.30 -14.50
CA ALA A 250 2.70 -2.68 -14.75
C ALA A 250 3.86 -3.67 -14.92
N ILE A 251 3.72 -4.90 -14.40
CA ILE A 251 4.80 -5.92 -14.36
C ILE A 251 4.24 -7.28 -14.78
N ASN A 252 4.59 -7.73 -15.98
CA ASN A 252 4.47 -9.13 -16.39
C ASN A 252 5.71 -9.53 -17.18
N SER A 253 6.33 -10.65 -16.83
CA SER A 253 7.51 -11.19 -17.51
C SER A 253 7.22 -11.71 -18.92
N LYS A 254 5.93 -11.96 -19.26
CA LYS A 254 5.48 -12.38 -20.60
C LYS A 254 4.60 -11.28 -21.21
N GLY A 255 5.01 -10.74 -22.37
CA GLY A 255 4.34 -9.65 -23.07
C GLY A 255 2.87 -9.93 -23.49
N SER A 256 2.49 -11.19 -23.66
CA SER A 256 1.12 -11.63 -24.01
C SER A 256 0.12 -11.57 -22.83
N GLY A 257 0.57 -11.30 -21.60
CA GLY A 257 -0.29 -11.22 -20.41
C GLY A 257 -0.59 -9.79 -19.92
N ARG A 258 -0.42 -8.77 -20.77
CA ARG A 258 -0.72 -7.35 -20.45
C ARG A 258 -2.20 -7.04 -20.64
N GLY A 259 -3.07 -7.63 -19.82
CA GLY A 259 -4.50 -7.32 -19.78
C GLY A 259 -4.83 -6.34 -18.65
N LYS A 260 -5.97 -5.67 -18.76
CA LYS A 260 -6.58 -4.95 -17.63
C LYS A 260 -6.92 -5.97 -16.55
N ILE A 261 -6.48 -5.73 -15.32
CA ILE A 261 -6.87 -6.55 -14.18
C ILE A 261 -7.98 -5.81 -13.47
N SER A 262 -9.01 -6.56 -13.15
CA SER A 262 -10.11 -6.12 -12.33
C SER A 262 -9.67 -6.18 -10.87
N GLU A 263 -9.76 -5.04 -10.18
CA GLU A 263 -9.61 -4.91 -8.73
C GLU A 263 -10.94 -4.48 -8.12
N LEU A 264 -11.19 -4.85 -6.89
CA LEU A 264 -12.37 -4.42 -6.15
C LEU A 264 -12.00 -3.28 -5.19
N ILE A 265 -12.87 -2.27 -5.13
CA ILE A 265 -12.91 -1.28 -4.07
C ILE A 265 -14.17 -1.51 -3.27
N ILE A 266 -14.02 -1.82 -1.99
CA ILE A 266 -15.11 -2.13 -1.06
C ILE A 266 -15.20 -0.98 -0.07
N ARG A 267 -16.45 -0.48 0.18
CA ARG A 267 -16.70 0.65 1.08
C ARG A 267 -17.82 0.34 2.06
N SER A 268 -17.70 0.84 3.26
CA SER A 268 -18.80 0.79 4.24
C SER A 268 -19.92 1.79 3.97
N TRP A 269 -19.75 2.66 2.99
CA TRP A 269 -20.74 3.65 2.54
C TRP A 269 -21.04 3.51 1.05
N LYS A 270 -22.23 3.97 0.60
CA LYS A 270 -22.59 3.96 -0.82
C LYS A 270 -21.89 5.10 -1.57
N ASN A 271 -21.22 4.79 -2.68
CA ASN A 271 -20.63 5.80 -3.54
C ASN A 271 -21.73 6.52 -4.35
N LYS A 272 -22.01 7.78 -4.01
CA LYS A 272 -23.06 8.58 -4.67
C LYS A 272 -22.76 8.87 -6.16
N GLN A 273 -21.50 8.79 -6.60
CA GLN A 273 -21.11 9.12 -7.99
C GLN A 273 -21.47 8.02 -9.00
N ILE A 274 -21.62 6.77 -8.59
CA ILE A 274 -21.94 5.65 -9.49
C ILE A 274 -23.38 5.74 -10.03
N ARG A 275 -24.30 6.42 -9.34
CA ARG A 275 -25.70 6.56 -9.81
C ARG A 275 -25.88 7.36 -11.10
N LEU A 276 -24.87 8.16 -11.51
CA LEU A 276 -24.96 8.99 -12.73
C LEU A 276 -24.60 8.25 -14.03
N PHE A 277 -24.10 7.01 -13.95
CA PHE A 277 -23.62 6.24 -15.12
C PHE A 277 -24.28 4.87 -15.33
N ARG A 278 -25.34 4.51 -14.60
CA ARG A 278 -26.16 3.36 -15.02
C ARG A 278 -27.11 3.85 -16.11
N PRO A 279 -27.06 3.29 -17.36
CA PRO A 279 -28.11 3.51 -18.35
C PRO A 279 -29.42 3.04 -17.68
N GLN A 280 -30.47 3.87 -17.81
CA GLN A 280 -31.82 3.42 -17.47
C GLN A 280 -32.08 2.15 -18.27
N GLU A 281 -32.29 1.02 -17.60
CA GLU A 281 -32.91 -0.15 -18.24
C GLU A 281 -34.23 0.33 -18.80
N GLN A 282 -34.31 0.39 -20.14
CA GLN A 282 -35.57 0.59 -20.83
C GLN A 282 -36.49 -0.56 -20.45
N VAL A 283 -37.47 -0.25 -19.65
CA VAL A 283 -38.64 -1.11 -19.46
C VAL A 283 -39.32 -1.20 -20.81
N ILE A 284 -39.03 -2.25 -21.57
CA ILE A 284 -39.82 -2.63 -22.72
C ILE A 284 -41.13 -3.20 -22.17
N SER A 285 -42.11 -2.33 -21.97
CA SER A 285 -43.49 -2.74 -21.82
C SER A 285 -43.94 -3.38 -23.12
N SER A 286 -44.06 -4.68 -23.13
CA SER A 286 -44.80 -5.44 -24.10
C SER A 286 -46.25 -4.94 -24.16
N ILE A 287 -46.58 -4.14 -25.14
CA ILE A 287 -47.97 -3.94 -25.52
C ILE A 287 -48.27 -5.01 -26.55
N SER A 288 -48.85 -6.11 -26.07
CA SER A 288 -49.71 -6.94 -26.87
C SER A 288 -50.99 -6.16 -27.16
N ASN A 289 -51.33 -5.94 -28.41
CA ASN A 289 -52.75 -5.99 -28.84
C ASN A 289 -52.88 -5.90 -30.37
N ARG A 290 -53.56 -6.96 -30.87
CA ARG A 290 -54.31 -7.13 -32.10
C ARG A 290 -53.54 -7.40 -33.39
#